data_5f4d51001f3613449831d2dea65f49ce
#
_entry.id   5f4d51001f3613449831d2dea65f49ce
#
_cell.length_a   1.000
_cell.length_b   1.000
_cell.length_c   1.000
_cell.angle_alpha   90.00
_cell.angle_beta   90.00
_cell.angle_gamma   90.00
#
_symmetry.space_group_name_H-M   'P 1'
#
loop_
_entity.id
_entity.type
_entity.pdbx_description
1 polymer ?
#
loop_
_entity_poly.entity_id
_entity_poly.type
_entity_poly.pdbx_seq_one_letter_code
_entity_poly.pdbx_strand_id
1 'polypeptide(L)'
;MHPYRHAAATPDKPAIIVAETGQAISYAELNARSNQAAQLYRAQGLKPGDKLAFFLENTPDCFALVWGAQRSGLLFVCISSKLTAPEIDYILSDSGAKLLVAGASLRSVAEAITAEVKRFSHGGSIDGYDPVEALLDAQPSAPIADECAGSAMLYSSGTTGRPKGVLRPPPEDPAIDHVVPLAMLANMFFGLGPDTVYLSTAPLYHAAPLGWTMCVHILGGTVVLMHHFEPEAALANIERYRCNAGQFVPTHFVRLLKLPEEVRRRYDVSSMKTAIHAAAPCPLPVKQAMIDWWGPVIDEYYAGTEGNGFTAIKAAEWLQRRGSVGRAIGEATLHICDEDGNELPPRTEGMVFFNPPRSFEYHNDPAKTAESRNKHGWSTLGDVGWVDEDGYLFLTDRKSFMIISGGVNIYPQEIENHLVTHPAVADVAVVGAPHDEMGEQVVAVIQPVPGVAPGPELADELTAWCRQSLSGVKTPRRIDFVEELPRHATGKLYKRLIRDRYWGKESRIV
;
A
#
# COMPACT_ATOMS: atom_id res chain seq x y z
N MET A 1 8.13 -21.86 0.33
CA MET A 1 6.69 -21.74 -0.06
C MET A 1 6.61 -21.06 -1.43
N HIS A 2 6.21 -21.80 -2.49
CA HIS A 2 6.16 -21.26 -3.86
C HIS A 2 4.96 -21.88 -4.60
N PRO A 3 4.27 -21.17 -5.51
CA PRO A 3 3.06 -21.67 -6.21
C PRO A 3 3.30 -22.89 -7.10
N TYR A 4 4.54 -23.23 -7.48
CA TYR A 4 4.82 -24.46 -8.25
C TYR A 4 4.31 -25.73 -7.56
N ARG A 5 4.24 -25.75 -6.23
CA ARG A 5 3.70 -26.88 -5.47
C ARG A 5 2.21 -27.10 -5.75
N HIS A 6 1.46 -26.01 -5.91
CA HIS A 6 0.04 -26.06 -6.26
C HIS A 6 -0.14 -26.40 -7.74
N ALA A 7 0.76 -25.96 -8.62
CA ALA A 7 0.78 -26.38 -10.02
C ALA A 7 0.99 -27.91 -10.16
N ALA A 8 1.74 -28.53 -9.25
CA ALA A 8 1.90 -29.98 -9.20
C ALA A 8 0.72 -30.71 -8.56
N ALA A 9 0.14 -30.16 -7.49
CA ALA A 9 -0.89 -30.82 -6.68
C ALA A 9 -2.32 -30.58 -7.21
N THR A 10 -2.60 -29.39 -7.71
CA THR A 10 -3.92 -28.95 -8.19
C THR A 10 -3.76 -28.07 -9.45
N PRO A 11 -3.27 -28.65 -10.57
CA PRO A 11 -2.86 -27.89 -11.77
C PRO A 11 -3.97 -27.03 -12.35
N ASP A 12 -5.20 -27.52 -12.38
CA ASP A 12 -6.34 -26.88 -13.01
C ASP A 12 -7.05 -25.87 -12.10
N LYS A 13 -6.63 -25.77 -10.83
CA LYS A 13 -7.22 -24.81 -9.91
C LYS A 13 -6.89 -23.39 -10.37
N PRO A 14 -7.89 -22.46 -10.41
CA PRO A 14 -7.63 -21.07 -10.72
C PRO A 14 -6.68 -20.44 -9.68
N ALA A 15 -5.54 -19.94 -10.14
CA ALA A 15 -4.65 -19.07 -9.36
C ALA A 15 -5.14 -17.63 -9.44
N ILE A 16 -5.61 -17.22 -10.63
CA ILE A 16 -6.06 -15.85 -10.90
C ILE A 16 -7.39 -15.91 -11.67
N ILE A 17 -8.30 -15.02 -11.32
CA ILE A 17 -9.51 -14.72 -12.12
C ILE A 17 -9.49 -13.21 -12.39
N VAL A 18 -9.56 -12.81 -13.66
CA VAL A 18 -9.73 -11.40 -14.03
C VAL A 18 -11.18 -11.00 -13.78
N ALA A 19 -11.39 -10.08 -12.86
CA ALA A 19 -12.72 -9.73 -12.33
C ALA A 19 -13.70 -9.29 -13.43
N GLU A 20 -13.22 -8.48 -14.38
CA GLU A 20 -14.03 -7.86 -15.42
C GLU A 20 -14.45 -8.85 -16.52
N THR A 21 -13.58 -9.81 -16.87
CA THR A 21 -13.82 -10.73 -17.98
C THR A 21 -14.23 -12.12 -17.53
N GLY A 22 -13.87 -12.51 -16.30
CA GLY A 22 -14.01 -13.87 -15.80
C GLY A 22 -12.95 -14.84 -16.34
N GLN A 23 -11.95 -14.36 -17.09
CA GLN A 23 -10.84 -15.20 -17.54
C GLN A 23 -10.14 -15.79 -16.32
N ALA A 24 -9.99 -17.09 -16.30
CA ALA A 24 -9.25 -17.81 -15.27
C ALA A 24 -7.89 -18.26 -15.80
N ILE A 25 -6.87 -18.11 -14.97
CA ILE A 25 -5.52 -18.63 -15.19
C ILE A 25 -5.26 -19.65 -14.08
N SER A 26 -4.99 -20.89 -14.46
CA SER A 26 -4.73 -21.98 -13.53
C SER A 26 -3.33 -21.90 -12.90
N TYR A 27 -3.09 -22.67 -11.84
CA TYR A 27 -1.76 -22.79 -11.24
C TYR A 27 -0.74 -23.39 -12.22
N ALA A 28 -1.16 -24.33 -13.08
CA ALA A 28 -0.29 -24.89 -14.11
C ALA A 28 0.15 -23.83 -15.12
N GLU A 29 -0.78 -23.00 -15.61
CA GLU A 29 -0.51 -21.90 -16.55
C GLU A 29 0.37 -20.81 -15.90
N LEU A 30 0.06 -20.41 -14.67
CA LEU A 30 0.87 -19.43 -13.92
C LEU A 30 2.31 -19.95 -13.76
N ASN A 31 2.48 -21.22 -13.38
CA ASN A 31 3.81 -21.82 -13.21
C ASN A 31 4.57 -21.92 -14.54
N ALA A 32 3.91 -22.38 -15.61
CA ALA A 32 4.52 -22.46 -16.94
C ALA A 32 4.99 -21.08 -17.43
N ARG A 33 4.13 -20.05 -17.29
CA ARG A 33 4.44 -18.69 -17.72
C ARG A 33 5.54 -18.05 -16.85
N SER A 34 5.58 -18.34 -15.55
CA SER A 34 6.66 -17.87 -14.67
C SER A 34 8.00 -18.55 -14.98
N ASN A 35 7.99 -19.82 -15.42
CA ASN A 35 9.19 -20.49 -15.92
C ASN A 35 9.69 -19.83 -17.20
N GLN A 36 8.81 -19.55 -18.16
CA GLN A 36 9.16 -18.84 -19.39
C GLN A 36 9.77 -17.46 -19.08
N ALA A 37 9.21 -16.72 -18.10
CA ALA A 37 9.78 -15.46 -17.67
C ALA A 37 11.19 -15.63 -17.05
N ALA A 38 11.40 -16.64 -16.22
CA ALA A 38 12.71 -16.94 -15.66
C ALA A 38 13.75 -17.30 -16.74
N GLN A 39 13.37 -18.12 -17.72
CA GLN A 39 14.20 -18.46 -18.88
C GLN A 39 14.54 -17.21 -19.71
N LEU A 40 13.55 -16.34 -19.95
CA LEU A 40 13.76 -15.08 -20.65
C LEU A 40 14.78 -14.22 -19.90
N TYR A 41 14.65 -14.06 -18.59
CA TYR A 41 15.58 -13.25 -17.81
C TYR A 41 17.01 -13.79 -17.88
N ARG A 42 17.19 -15.11 -17.81
CA ARG A 42 18.51 -15.73 -18.02
C ARG A 42 19.03 -15.54 -19.45
N ALA A 43 18.17 -15.66 -20.47
CA ALA A 43 18.54 -15.40 -21.87
C ALA A 43 18.95 -13.93 -22.09
N GLN A 44 18.41 -12.99 -21.30
CA GLN A 44 18.83 -11.60 -21.30
C GLN A 44 20.09 -11.33 -20.47
N GLY A 45 20.71 -12.35 -19.89
CA GLY A 45 21.96 -12.25 -19.13
C GLY A 45 21.80 -11.84 -17.66
N LEU A 46 20.56 -11.79 -17.11
CA LEU A 46 20.35 -11.47 -15.73
C LEU A 46 20.77 -12.64 -14.82
N LYS A 47 21.43 -12.30 -13.72
CA LYS A 47 21.95 -13.26 -12.72
C LYS A 47 21.29 -12.99 -11.36
N PRO A 48 21.30 -13.94 -10.42
CA PRO A 48 20.86 -13.71 -9.05
C PRO A 48 21.44 -12.41 -8.46
N GLY A 49 20.58 -11.61 -7.83
CA GLY A 49 20.92 -10.28 -7.30
C GLY A 49 20.80 -9.11 -8.29
N ASP A 50 20.69 -9.40 -9.59
CA ASP A 50 20.38 -8.34 -10.57
C ASP A 50 18.97 -7.79 -10.37
N LYS A 51 18.74 -6.59 -10.88
CA LYS A 51 17.46 -5.89 -10.74
C LYS A 51 16.77 -5.73 -12.07
N LEU A 52 15.43 -5.86 -12.05
CA LEU A 52 14.56 -5.55 -13.18
C LEU A 52 13.36 -4.75 -12.69
N ALA A 53 12.72 -4.02 -13.59
CA ALA A 53 11.61 -3.13 -13.26
C ALA A 53 10.34 -3.46 -14.05
N PHE A 54 9.19 -3.26 -13.40
CA PHE A 54 7.87 -3.41 -13.98
C PHE A 54 7.11 -2.10 -13.87
N PHE A 55 6.75 -1.51 -15.01
CA PHE A 55 5.89 -0.34 -15.13
C PHE A 55 4.57 -0.77 -15.77
N LEU A 56 3.73 -1.43 -14.96
CA LEU A 56 2.52 -2.11 -15.39
C LEU A 56 1.31 -1.68 -14.55
N GLU A 57 0.14 -1.67 -15.16
CA GLU A 57 -1.14 -1.69 -14.46
C GLU A 57 -1.47 -3.12 -14.01
N ASN A 58 -2.61 -3.29 -13.30
CA ASN A 58 -3.04 -4.63 -12.88
C ASN A 58 -3.35 -5.50 -14.09
N THR A 59 -2.56 -6.52 -14.31
CA THR A 59 -2.74 -7.54 -15.35
C THR A 59 -2.35 -8.91 -14.80
N PRO A 60 -2.98 -10.00 -15.23
CA PRO A 60 -2.61 -11.33 -14.78
C PRO A 60 -1.15 -11.71 -15.09
N ASP A 61 -0.59 -11.20 -16.20
CA ASP A 61 0.80 -11.46 -16.57
C ASP A 61 1.80 -10.83 -15.60
N CYS A 62 1.41 -9.79 -14.86
CA CYS A 62 2.22 -9.20 -13.79
C CYS A 62 2.66 -10.28 -12.78
N PHE A 63 1.77 -11.21 -12.43
CA PHE A 63 2.11 -12.31 -11.52
C PHE A 63 3.12 -13.29 -12.12
N ALA A 64 2.96 -13.65 -13.40
CA ALA A 64 3.90 -14.54 -14.07
C ALA A 64 5.30 -13.92 -14.16
N LEU A 65 5.38 -12.63 -14.50
CA LEU A 65 6.63 -11.88 -14.57
C LEU A 65 7.30 -11.75 -13.19
N VAL A 66 6.53 -11.43 -12.16
CA VAL A 66 7.02 -11.31 -10.78
C VAL A 66 7.47 -12.67 -10.23
N TRP A 67 6.69 -13.74 -10.42
CA TRP A 67 7.10 -15.09 -10.01
C TRP A 67 8.31 -15.59 -10.80
N GLY A 68 8.43 -15.20 -12.07
CA GLY A 68 9.62 -15.45 -12.87
C GLY A 68 10.88 -14.77 -12.30
N ALA A 69 10.73 -13.51 -11.85
CA ALA A 69 11.81 -12.79 -11.19
C ALA A 69 12.16 -13.39 -9.81
N GLN A 70 11.14 -13.75 -9.02
CA GLN A 70 11.31 -14.36 -7.71
C GLN A 70 12.10 -15.69 -7.80
N ARG A 71 11.72 -16.60 -8.71
CA ARG A 71 12.42 -17.88 -8.87
C ARG A 71 13.81 -17.78 -9.53
N SER A 72 14.13 -16.61 -10.07
CA SER A 72 15.42 -16.33 -10.71
C SER A 72 16.42 -15.66 -9.76
N GLY A 73 16.09 -15.46 -8.48
CA GLY A 73 16.94 -14.74 -7.54
C GLY A 73 17.06 -13.24 -7.84
N LEU A 74 16.14 -12.65 -8.62
CA LEU A 74 16.21 -11.26 -9.02
C LEU A 74 15.53 -10.36 -8.01
N LEU A 75 16.00 -9.11 -7.93
CA LEU A 75 15.32 -8.04 -7.23
C LEU A 75 14.38 -7.34 -8.22
N PHE A 76 13.07 -7.36 -7.95
CA PHE A 76 12.10 -6.74 -8.83
C PHE A 76 11.55 -5.45 -8.25
N VAL A 77 11.56 -4.40 -9.11
CA VAL A 77 11.11 -3.04 -8.80
C VAL A 77 9.77 -2.80 -9.48
N CYS A 78 8.68 -2.78 -8.72
CA CYS A 78 7.36 -2.44 -9.25
C CYS A 78 7.19 -0.91 -9.18
N ILE A 79 7.03 -0.28 -10.35
CA ILE A 79 6.95 1.16 -10.52
C ILE A 79 5.49 1.58 -10.64
N SER A 80 5.09 2.60 -9.88
CA SER A 80 3.72 3.14 -9.93
C SER A 80 3.38 3.71 -11.29
N SER A 81 2.22 3.31 -11.84
CA SER A 81 1.68 3.82 -13.11
C SER A 81 1.32 5.32 -13.08
N LYS A 82 1.41 5.97 -11.90
CA LYS A 82 1.11 7.39 -11.71
C LYS A 82 2.36 8.29 -11.74
N LEU A 83 3.54 7.70 -11.90
CA LEU A 83 4.80 8.46 -11.97
C LEU A 83 5.03 9.02 -13.37
N THR A 84 5.74 10.14 -13.40
CA THR A 84 6.22 10.78 -14.63
C THR A 84 7.50 10.11 -15.13
N ALA A 85 7.84 10.27 -16.41
CA ALA A 85 9.05 9.68 -16.97
C ALA A 85 10.34 10.09 -16.23
N PRO A 86 10.58 11.35 -15.79
CA PRO A 86 11.74 11.69 -14.98
C PRO A 86 11.83 10.99 -13.64
N GLU A 87 10.68 10.70 -12.98
CA GLU A 87 10.65 9.95 -11.73
C GLU A 87 10.98 8.47 -11.98
N ILE A 88 10.52 7.93 -13.11
CA ILE A 88 10.86 6.55 -13.53
C ILE A 88 12.33 6.45 -13.88
N ASP A 89 12.87 7.40 -14.64
CA ASP A 89 14.30 7.48 -14.96
C ASP A 89 15.17 7.50 -13.69
N TYR A 90 14.74 8.25 -12.68
CA TYR A 90 15.42 8.25 -11.39
C TYR A 90 15.39 6.86 -10.74
N ILE A 91 14.22 6.19 -10.68
CA ILE A 91 14.10 4.86 -10.06
C ILE A 91 14.93 3.83 -10.82
N LEU A 92 14.92 3.84 -12.14
CA LEU A 92 15.71 2.93 -12.98
C LEU A 92 17.21 3.11 -12.75
N SER A 93 17.67 4.36 -12.71
CA SER A 93 19.08 4.70 -12.48
C SER A 93 19.51 4.37 -11.05
N ASP A 94 18.73 4.75 -10.05
CA ASP A 94 19.05 4.52 -8.63
C ASP A 94 19.03 3.02 -8.29
N SER A 95 18.03 2.28 -8.77
CA SER A 95 17.97 0.82 -8.57
C SER A 95 19.05 0.07 -9.33
N GLY A 96 19.53 0.61 -10.44
CA GLY A 96 20.40 -0.10 -11.38
C GLY A 96 19.68 -1.25 -12.08
N ALA A 97 18.37 -1.09 -12.36
CA ALA A 97 17.59 -2.09 -13.09
C ALA A 97 18.16 -2.28 -14.50
N LYS A 98 18.38 -3.53 -14.89
CA LYS A 98 18.95 -3.89 -16.21
C LYS A 98 17.88 -4.08 -17.29
N LEU A 99 16.63 -4.27 -16.89
CA LEU A 99 15.50 -4.54 -17.77
C LEU A 99 14.26 -3.85 -17.22
N LEU A 100 13.47 -3.26 -18.13
CA LEU A 100 12.16 -2.68 -17.86
C LEU A 100 11.11 -3.38 -18.71
N VAL A 101 10.01 -3.82 -18.10
CA VAL A 101 8.77 -4.21 -18.80
C VAL A 101 7.74 -3.13 -18.56
N ALA A 102 7.24 -2.51 -19.65
CA ALA A 102 6.25 -1.43 -19.58
C ALA A 102 4.94 -1.82 -20.27
N GLY A 103 3.82 -1.46 -19.67
CA GLY A 103 2.49 -1.67 -20.25
C GLY A 103 2.18 -0.72 -21.40
N ALA A 104 1.63 -1.22 -22.51
CA ALA A 104 1.24 -0.39 -23.66
C ALA A 104 0.14 0.63 -23.32
N SER A 105 -0.67 0.38 -22.26
CA SER A 105 -1.61 1.35 -21.72
C SER A 105 -0.93 2.61 -21.17
N LEU A 106 0.35 2.51 -20.80
CA LEU A 106 1.19 3.59 -20.26
C LEU A 106 2.18 4.15 -21.28
N ARG A 107 1.94 3.88 -22.59
CA ARG A 107 2.83 4.23 -23.72
C ARG A 107 3.34 5.67 -23.65
N SER A 108 2.46 6.66 -23.42
CA SER A 108 2.83 8.09 -23.45
C SER A 108 3.92 8.45 -22.45
N VAL A 109 3.95 7.77 -21.31
CA VAL A 109 5.01 7.92 -20.29
C VAL A 109 6.22 7.05 -20.63
N ALA A 110 5.97 5.81 -21.06
CA ALA A 110 7.03 4.84 -21.38
C ALA A 110 7.95 5.30 -22.50
N GLU A 111 7.42 5.91 -23.58
CA GLU A 111 8.19 6.48 -24.69
C GLU A 111 9.07 7.68 -24.28
N ALA A 112 8.69 8.39 -23.21
CA ALA A 112 9.44 9.52 -22.68
C ALA A 112 10.55 9.11 -21.68
N ILE A 113 10.67 7.82 -21.33
CA ILE A 113 11.73 7.30 -20.46
C ILE A 113 13.06 7.37 -21.22
N THR A 114 14.08 7.96 -20.59
CA THR A 114 15.42 8.16 -21.17
C THR A 114 16.49 7.24 -20.61
N ALA A 115 16.25 6.61 -19.45
CA ALA A 115 17.21 5.72 -18.80
C ALA A 115 17.70 4.61 -19.73
N GLU A 116 18.99 4.34 -19.74
CA GLU A 116 19.61 3.26 -20.53
C GLU A 116 19.33 1.90 -19.86
N VAL A 117 18.25 1.26 -20.30
CA VAL A 117 17.78 -0.04 -19.80
C VAL A 117 17.21 -0.84 -20.96
N LYS A 118 17.34 -2.15 -20.94
CA LYS A 118 16.67 -3.01 -21.91
C LYS A 118 15.16 -2.92 -21.72
N ARG A 119 14.40 -2.78 -22.81
CA ARG A 119 12.98 -2.40 -22.75
C ARG A 119 12.10 -3.42 -23.43
N PHE A 120 11.07 -3.88 -22.71
CA PHE A 120 10.04 -4.77 -23.23
C PHE A 120 8.67 -4.12 -23.07
N SER A 121 7.81 -4.25 -24.08
CA SER A 121 6.40 -3.83 -24.00
C SER A 121 5.50 -5.01 -23.66
N HIS A 122 4.44 -4.76 -22.89
CA HIS A 122 3.39 -5.71 -22.54
C HIS A 122 2.02 -5.18 -22.98
N GLY A 123 1.17 -6.08 -23.51
CA GLY A 123 -0.22 -5.75 -23.89
C GLY A 123 -0.31 -4.86 -25.13
N GLY A 124 0.73 -4.83 -25.97
CA GLY A 124 0.80 -4.09 -27.21
C GLY A 124 2.18 -3.50 -27.49
N SER A 125 2.32 -2.79 -28.60
CA SER A 125 3.59 -2.20 -29.03
C SER A 125 3.83 -0.83 -28.39
N ILE A 126 5.08 -0.56 -28.01
CA ILE A 126 5.61 0.75 -27.61
C ILE A 126 6.86 0.99 -28.46
N ASP A 127 7.04 2.18 -28.99
CA ASP A 127 8.19 2.49 -29.85
C ASP A 127 9.50 2.33 -29.07
N GLY A 128 10.45 1.56 -29.64
CA GLY A 128 11.72 1.25 -29.00
C GLY A 128 11.68 0.15 -27.95
N TYR A 129 10.58 -0.60 -27.86
CA TYR A 129 10.41 -1.74 -26.94
C TYR A 129 10.15 -3.03 -27.73
N ASP A 130 10.76 -4.14 -27.31
CA ASP A 130 10.46 -5.46 -27.85
C ASP A 130 9.20 -6.05 -27.16
N PRO A 131 8.28 -6.71 -27.89
CA PRO A 131 7.08 -7.30 -27.30
C PRO A 131 7.43 -8.50 -26.41
N VAL A 132 7.13 -8.40 -25.12
CA VAL A 132 7.50 -9.42 -24.12
C VAL A 132 6.76 -10.75 -24.32
N GLU A 133 5.53 -10.74 -24.82
CA GLU A 133 4.73 -11.94 -25.06
C GLU A 133 5.41 -12.90 -26.03
N ALA A 134 5.86 -12.39 -27.17
CA ALA A 134 6.56 -13.19 -28.18
C ALA A 134 7.89 -13.74 -27.66
N LEU A 135 8.60 -12.94 -26.83
CA LEU A 135 9.84 -13.37 -26.20
C LEU A 135 9.60 -14.46 -25.16
N LEU A 136 8.51 -14.39 -24.40
CA LEU A 136 8.10 -15.40 -23.43
C LEU A 136 7.67 -16.70 -24.15
N ASP A 137 6.86 -16.59 -25.21
CA ASP A 137 6.36 -17.73 -25.97
C ASP A 137 7.49 -18.54 -26.63
N ALA A 138 8.60 -17.89 -26.93
CA ALA A 138 9.80 -18.54 -27.46
C ALA A 138 10.62 -19.29 -26.37
N GLN A 139 10.31 -19.12 -25.08
CA GLN A 139 11.04 -19.77 -24.00
C GLN A 139 10.44 -21.13 -23.61
N PRO A 140 11.27 -22.08 -23.17
CA PRO A 140 10.75 -23.30 -22.59
C PRO A 140 9.99 -23.05 -21.29
N SER A 141 8.92 -23.82 -21.05
CA SER A 141 8.15 -23.78 -19.80
C SER A 141 8.76 -24.59 -18.65
N ALA A 142 9.94 -25.16 -18.86
CA ALA A 142 10.69 -25.86 -17.82
C ALA A 142 11.41 -24.86 -16.88
N PRO A 143 11.60 -25.21 -15.61
CA PRO A 143 12.33 -24.36 -14.67
C PRO A 143 13.79 -24.14 -15.13
N ILE A 144 14.38 -23.02 -14.72
CA ILE A 144 15.82 -22.80 -14.86
C ILE A 144 16.60 -23.71 -13.91
N ALA A 145 17.86 -24.03 -14.27
CA ALA A 145 18.67 -24.99 -13.49
C ALA A 145 19.15 -24.42 -12.13
N ASP A 146 19.21 -23.08 -12.00
CA ASP A 146 19.76 -22.35 -10.87
C ASP A 146 18.68 -21.55 -10.13
N GLU A 147 17.49 -22.15 -9.92
CA GLU A 147 16.42 -21.51 -9.17
C GLU A 147 16.87 -21.09 -7.75
N CYS A 148 16.64 -19.85 -7.42
CA CYS A 148 16.87 -19.31 -6.08
C CYS A 148 15.92 -18.14 -5.80
N ALA A 149 15.68 -17.87 -4.51
CA ALA A 149 14.70 -16.87 -4.09
C ALA A 149 15.16 -15.44 -4.35
N GLY A 150 14.44 -14.72 -5.22
CA GLY A 150 14.48 -13.28 -5.35
C GLY A 150 13.47 -12.57 -4.42
N SER A 151 13.48 -11.25 -4.46
CA SER A 151 12.60 -10.45 -3.61
C SER A 151 12.23 -9.12 -4.26
N ALA A 152 11.17 -8.49 -3.73
CA ALA A 152 10.82 -7.14 -4.12
C ALA A 152 11.82 -6.13 -3.55
N MET A 153 12.29 -5.20 -4.38
CA MET A 153 12.94 -3.96 -4.00
C MET A 153 11.96 -2.82 -4.29
N LEU A 154 11.21 -2.40 -3.28
CA LEU A 154 10.13 -1.44 -3.47
C LEU A 154 10.61 -0.02 -3.15
N TYR A 155 10.07 0.94 -3.90
CA TYR A 155 10.32 2.35 -3.66
C TYR A 155 9.21 2.95 -2.81
N SER A 156 9.58 3.51 -1.65
CA SER A 156 8.65 4.26 -0.82
C SER A 156 8.44 5.66 -1.40
N SER A 157 7.22 6.18 -1.31
CA SER A 157 6.87 7.52 -1.82
C SER A 157 7.54 8.69 -1.10
N GLY A 158 8.43 8.42 -0.16
CA GLY A 158 9.19 9.38 0.64
C GLY A 158 8.37 10.62 1.06
N THR A 159 8.18 10.86 2.34
CA THR A 159 7.49 12.07 2.83
C THR A 159 8.30 13.35 2.58
N THR A 160 9.58 13.23 2.26
CA THR A 160 10.56 14.33 2.25
C THR A 160 11.27 14.56 0.93
N GLY A 161 10.93 13.86 -0.17
CA GLY A 161 11.67 14.05 -1.41
C GLY A 161 11.47 12.94 -2.45
N ARG A 162 12.57 12.51 -3.05
CA ARG A 162 12.61 11.47 -4.07
C ARG A 162 12.22 10.11 -3.46
N PRO A 163 11.60 9.22 -4.26
CA PRO A 163 11.35 7.84 -3.84
C PRO A 163 12.62 7.15 -3.37
N LYS A 164 12.52 6.32 -2.33
CA LYS A 164 13.65 5.60 -1.76
C LYS A 164 13.47 4.11 -1.92
N GLY A 165 14.47 3.45 -2.49
CA GLY A 165 14.52 2.00 -2.60
C GLY A 165 14.70 1.37 -1.21
N VAL A 166 13.87 0.41 -0.87
CA VAL A 166 13.97 -0.35 0.38
C VAL A 166 14.61 -1.69 0.09
N LEU A 167 15.78 -1.92 0.65
CA LEU A 167 16.45 -3.22 0.60
C LEU A 167 16.21 -3.98 1.90
N ARG A 168 15.81 -5.24 1.73
CA ARG A 168 15.74 -6.20 2.82
C ARG A 168 16.85 -7.22 2.66
N PRO A 169 17.42 -7.74 3.76
CA PRO A 169 18.38 -8.83 3.64
C PRO A 169 17.77 -10.01 2.86
N PRO A 170 18.53 -10.69 2.01
CA PRO A 170 18.06 -11.88 1.31
C PRO A 170 17.61 -12.95 2.33
N PRO A 171 16.70 -13.86 1.97
CA PRO A 171 16.34 -14.97 2.84
C PRO A 171 17.57 -15.80 3.21
N GLU A 172 17.60 -16.35 4.42
CA GLU A 172 18.70 -17.22 4.86
C GLU A 172 18.77 -18.50 4.05
N ASP A 173 17.60 -19.06 3.76
CA ASP A 173 17.46 -20.17 2.83
C ASP A 173 17.19 -19.62 1.43
N PRO A 174 18.12 -19.78 0.46
CA PRO A 174 17.96 -19.29 -0.90
C PRO A 174 16.98 -20.13 -1.73
N ALA A 175 16.43 -21.22 -1.21
CA ALA A 175 15.45 -22.03 -1.95
C ALA A 175 14.19 -21.23 -2.27
N ILE A 176 13.65 -21.40 -3.48
CA ILE A 176 12.43 -20.67 -3.90
C ILE A 176 11.22 -20.97 -3.02
N ASP A 177 11.23 -22.10 -2.36
CA ASP A 177 10.16 -22.56 -1.46
C ASP A 177 10.46 -22.37 0.03
N HIS A 178 11.43 -21.49 0.36
CA HIS A 178 11.69 -21.08 1.75
C HIS A 178 10.42 -20.56 2.43
N VAL A 179 10.47 -20.51 3.75
CA VAL A 179 9.36 -19.99 4.55
C VAL A 179 9.26 -18.47 4.36
N VAL A 180 8.07 -18.00 3.96
CA VAL A 180 7.76 -16.57 3.83
C VAL A 180 6.98 -16.10 5.06
N PRO A 181 7.56 -15.26 5.95
CA PRO A 181 6.91 -14.86 7.21
C PRO A 181 5.54 -14.22 7.01
N LEU A 182 5.38 -13.40 5.97
CA LEU A 182 4.08 -12.77 5.65
C LEU A 182 3.02 -13.83 5.29
N ALA A 183 3.39 -14.89 4.57
CA ALA A 183 2.45 -15.97 4.24
C ALA A 183 2.05 -16.78 5.48
N MET A 184 2.98 -17.00 6.42
CA MET A 184 2.65 -17.62 7.71
C MET A 184 1.68 -16.74 8.50
N LEU A 185 1.93 -15.44 8.56
CA LEU A 185 1.05 -14.48 9.22
C LEU A 185 -0.34 -14.46 8.56
N ALA A 186 -0.38 -14.43 7.22
CA ALA A 186 -1.63 -14.49 6.46
C ALA A 186 -2.45 -15.74 6.78
N ASN A 187 -1.79 -16.87 6.94
CA ASN A 187 -2.44 -18.12 7.31
C ASN A 187 -2.88 -18.12 8.80
N MET A 188 -1.95 -17.88 9.72
CA MET A 188 -2.19 -18.08 11.15
C MET A 188 -3.08 -17.02 11.76
N PHE A 189 -2.93 -15.75 11.37
CA PHE A 189 -3.68 -14.65 11.95
C PHE A 189 -4.92 -14.30 11.13
N PHE A 190 -4.82 -14.25 9.79
CA PHE A 190 -5.94 -13.85 8.93
C PHE A 190 -6.72 -15.04 8.36
N GLY A 191 -6.28 -16.29 8.58
CA GLY A 191 -6.97 -17.49 8.18
C GLY A 191 -6.97 -17.76 6.68
N LEU A 192 -6.00 -17.16 5.94
CA LEU A 192 -5.86 -17.41 4.51
C LEU A 192 -5.30 -18.83 4.28
N GLY A 193 -5.79 -19.50 3.24
CA GLY A 193 -5.40 -20.86 2.91
C GLY A 193 -5.83 -21.27 1.50
N PRO A 194 -5.83 -22.59 1.21
CA PRO A 194 -6.17 -23.06 -0.12
C PRO A 194 -7.61 -22.72 -0.55
N ASP A 195 -8.54 -22.58 0.38
CA ASP A 195 -9.94 -22.23 0.08
C ASP A 195 -10.18 -20.70 0.00
N THR A 196 -9.12 -19.91 0.07
CA THR A 196 -9.22 -18.45 -0.06
C THR A 196 -9.56 -18.05 -1.49
N VAL A 197 -10.62 -17.26 -1.63
CA VAL A 197 -10.94 -16.48 -2.85
C VAL A 197 -10.78 -15.01 -2.48
N TYR A 198 -9.69 -14.42 -2.93
CA TYR A 198 -9.20 -13.12 -2.48
C TYR A 198 -9.48 -12.02 -3.50
N LEU A 199 -10.25 -11.01 -3.12
CA LEU A 199 -10.48 -9.82 -3.94
C LEU A 199 -9.28 -8.87 -3.86
N SER A 200 -8.58 -8.70 -4.98
CA SER A 200 -7.48 -7.76 -5.15
C SER A 200 -7.99 -6.46 -5.75
N THR A 201 -8.12 -5.43 -4.93
CA THR A 201 -8.76 -4.14 -5.28
C THR A 201 -7.76 -3.03 -5.58
N ALA A 202 -6.49 -3.20 -5.21
CA ALA A 202 -5.47 -2.17 -5.24
C ALA A 202 -4.35 -2.50 -6.24
N PRO A 203 -3.58 -1.48 -6.69
CA PRO A 203 -2.54 -1.69 -7.69
C PRO A 203 -1.39 -2.59 -7.19
N LEU A 204 -1.00 -3.56 -8.02
CA LEU A 204 0.06 -4.54 -7.71
C LEU A 204 1.47 -3.95 -7.62
N TYR A 205 1.68 -2.74 -8.10
CA TYR A 205 2.99 -2.08 -7.94
C TYR A 205 3.27 -1.59 -6.51
N HIS A 206 2.34 -1.79 -5.57
CA HIS A 206 2.54 -1.47 -4.17
C HIS A 206 2.89 -2.70 -3.33
N ALA A 207 3.65 -2.46 -2.24
CA ALA A 207 4.15 -3.49 -1.34
C ALA A 207 3.05 -4.40 -0.81
N ALA A 208 1.97 -3.82 -0.30
CA ALA A 208 0.92 -4.59 0.34
C ALA A 208 0.04 -5.37 -0.65
N PRO A 209 -0.55 -4.77 -1.71
CA PRO A 209 -1.32 -5.51 -2.69
C PRO A 209 -0.53 -6.66 -3.33
N LEU A 210 0.70 -6.40 -3.74
CA LEU A 210 1.56 -7.45 -4.31
C LEU A 210 1.89 -8.53 -3.28
N GLY A 211 2.33 -8.13 -2.09
CA GLY A 211 2.71 -9.07 -1.04
C GLY A 211 1.55 -9.98 -0.62
N TRP A 212 0.35 -9.43 -0.42
CA TRP A 212 -0.82 -10.22 -0.05
C TRP A 212 -1.27 -11.17 -1.16
N THR A 213 -1.30 -10.73 -2.42
CA THR A 213 -1.66 -11.61 -3.54
C THR A 213 -0.63 -12.72 -3.75
N MET A 214 0.67 -12.43 -3.58
CA MET A 214 1.70 -13.47 -3.60
C MET A 214 1.51 -14.46 -2.43
N CYS A 215 1.14 -14.02 -1.24
CA CYS A 215 0.81 -14.91 -0.13
C CYS A 215 -0.39 -15.82 -0.45
N VAL A 216 -1.42 -15.31 -1.11
CA VAL A 216 -2.56 -16.13 -1.57
C VAL A 216 -2.09 -17.24 -2.52
N HIS A 217 -1.23 -16.92 -3.49
CA HIS A 217 -0.65 -17.94 -4.39
C HIS A 217 0.22 -18.95 -3.64
N ILE A 218 1.04 -18.49 -2.66
CA ILE A 218 1.85 -19.37 -1.80
C ILE A 218 0.96 -20.37 -1.03
N LEU A 219 -0.19 -19.90 -0.55
CA LEU A 219 -1.12 -20.68 0.26
C LEU A 219 -2.13 -21.48 -0.57
N GLY A 220 -2.07 -21.39 -1.90
CA GLY A 220 -2.90 -22.14 -2.81
C GLY A 220 -4.32 -21.59 -3.01
N GLY A 221 -4.57 -20.35 -2.64
CA GLY A 221 -5.84 -19.65 -2.87
C GLY A 221 -6.00 -19.13 -4.30
N THR A 222 -7.11 -18.47 -4.58
CA THR A 222 -7.45 -17.82 -5.86
C THR A 222 -7.48 -16.31 -5.68
N VAL A 223 -6.82 -15.55 -6.55
CA VAL A 223 -6.89 -14.10 -6.60
C VAL A 223 -7.91 -13.67 -7.64
N VAL A 224 -8.94 -12.93 -7.23
CA VAL A 224 -9.85 -12.21 -8.13
C VAL A 224 -9.27 -10.82 -8.33
N LEU A 225 -8.68 -10.57 -9.50
CA LEU A 225 -7.92 -9.37 -9.82
C LEU A 225 -8.83 -8.34 -10.48
N MET A 226 -9.01 -7.17 -9.84
CA MET A 226 -9.64 -6.00 -10.45
C MET A 226 -8.57 -5.13 -11.12
N HIS A 227 -8.87 -4.58 -12.30
CA HIS A 227 -7.99 -3.61 -12.96
C HIS A 227 -7.84 -2.35 -12.11
N HIS A 228 -8.95 -1.85 -11.58
CA HIS A 228 -9.00 -0.70 -10.67
C HIS A 228 -10.19 -0.84 -9.71
N PHE A 229 -10.10 -0.16 -8.57
CA PHE A 229 -11.19 -0.17 -7.60
C PHE A 229 -12.36 0.69 -8.06
N GLU A 230 -13.52 0.04 -8.23
CA GLU A 230 -14.81 0.67 -8.39
C GLU A 230 -15.78 0.08 -7.33
N PRO A 231 -16.48 0.91 -6.51
CA PRO A 231 -17.19 0.42 -5.33
C PRO A 231 -18.29 -0.62 -5.64
N GLU A 232 -19.17 -0.34 -6.63
CA GLU A 232 -20.25 -1.27 -6.96
C GLU A 232 -19.71 -2.55 -7.61
N ALA A 233 -18.69 -2.44 -8.49
CA ALA A 233 -18.04 -3.60 -9.09
C ALA A 233 -17.34 -4.48 -8.03
N ALA A 234 -16.78 -3.89 -6.97
CA ALA A 234 -16.19 -4.66 -5.88
C ALA A 234 -17.26 -5.52 -5.16
N LEU A 235 -18.44 -4.96 -4.87
CA LEU A 235 -19.56 -5.71 -4.28
C LEU A 235 -20.04 -6.82 -5.20
N ALA A 236 -20.23 -6.53 -6.49
CA ALA A 236 -20.63 -7.50 -7.51
C ALA A 236 -19.63 -8.65 -7.63
N ASN A 237 -18.32 -8.37 -7.55
CA ASN A 237 -17.28 -9.39 -7.60
C ASN A 237 -17.23 -10.23 -6.32
N ILE A 238 -17.48 -9.64 -5.14
CA ILE A 238 -17.60 -10.41 -3.88
C ILE A 238 -18.72 -11.45 -4.01
N GLU A 239 -19.90 -11.04 -4.47
CA GLU A 239 -21.03 -11.95 -4.68
C GLU A 239 -20.73 -12.99 -5.75
N ARG A 240 -20.35 -12.54 -6.96
CA ARG A 240 -20.13 -13.39 -8.15
C ARG A 240 -19.12 -14.50 -7.91
N TYR A 241 -17.99 -14.18 -7.30
CA TYR A 241 -16.88 -15.12 -7.09
C TYR A 241 -16.86 -15.68 -5.67
N ARG A 242 -17.84 -15.32 -4.83
CA ARG A 242 -17.90 -15.73 -3.42
C ARG A 242 -16.58 -15.41 -2.71
N CYS A 243 -16.03 -14.22 -2.94
CA CYS A 243 -14.79 -13.79 -2.29
C CYS A 243 -14.95 -13.86 -0.77
N ASN A 244 -13.98 -14.51 -0.12
CA ASN A 244 -14.00 -14.69 1.34
C ASN A 244 -12.88 -13.92 2.05
N ALA A 245 -11.96 -13.33 1.28
CA ALA A 245 -10.90 -12.46 1.78
C ALA A 245 -10.65 -11.30 0.81
N GLY A 246 -10.02 -10.23 1.26
CA GLY A 246 -9.59 -9.13 0.42
C GLY A 246 -8.81 -8.08 1.21
N GLN A 247 -8.03 -7.26 0.50
CA GLN A 247 -7.35 -6.10 1.10
C GLN A 247 -7.98 -4.80 0.60
N PHE A 248 -8.20 -3.90 1.54
CA PHE A 248 -8.82 -2.60 1.32
C PHE A 248 -7.97 -1.49 1.93
N VAL A 249 -8.29 -0.27 1.57
CA VAL A 249 -7.80 0.93 2.23
C VAL A 249 -8.98 1.75 2.75
N PRO A 250 -8.81 2.61 3.75
CA PRO A 250 -9.92 3.36 4.34
C PRO A 250 -10.76 4.15 3.32
N THR A 251 -10.13 4.68 2.25
CA THR A 251 -10.85 5.36 1.17
C THR A 251 -11.77 4.43 0.37
N HIS A 252 -11.46 3.14 0.27
CA HIS A 252 -12.38 2.16 -0.31
C HIS A 252 -13.63 2.02 0.55
N PHE A 253 -13.48 1.94 1.87
CA PHE A 253 -14.60 1.86 2.80
C PHE A 253 -15.48 3.12 2.75
N VAL A 254 -14.87 4.31 2.71
CA VAL A 254 -15.62 5.57 2.56
C VAL A 254 -16.43 5.56 1.27
N ARG A 255 -15.84 5.15 0.14
CA ARG A 255 -16.53 5.07 -1.15
C ARG A 255 -17.64 4.02 -1.18
N LEU A 256 -17.43 2.85 -0.56
CA LEU A 256 -18.46 1.81 -0.40
C LEU A 256 -19.63 2.30 0.44
N LEU A 257 -19.37 2.95 1.57
CA LEU A 257 -20.42 3.48 2.46
C LEU A 257 -21.21 4.64 1.83
N LYS A 258 -20.64 5.36 0.87
CA LYS A 258 -21.29 6.44 0.12
C LYS A 258 -22.15 5.96 -1.06
N LEU A 259 -22.12 4.67 -1.38
CA LEU A 259 -23.10 4.11 -2.32
C LEU A 259 -24.51 4.23 -1.73
N PRO A 260 -25.54 4.48 -2.57
CA PRO A 260 -26.94 4.45 -2.15
C PRO A 260 -27.26 3.13 -1.42
N GLU A 261 -28.12 3.20 -0.41
CA GLU A 261 -28.45 2.03 0.41
C GLU A 261 -29.05 0.89 -0.41
N GLU A 262 -29.89 1.22 -1.40
CA GLU A 262 -30.45 0.25 -2.35
C GLU A 262 -29.38 -0.48 -3.16
N VAL A 263 -28.27 0.19 -3.52
CA VAL A 263 -27.13 -0.43 -4.21
C VAL A 263 -26.40 -1.36 -3.25
N ARG A 264 -26.11 -0.88 -2.03
CA ARG A 264 -25.41 -1.68 -1.00
C ARG A 264 -26.15 -2.96 -0.63
N ARG A 265 -27.49 -2.91 -0.61
CA ARG A 265 -28.36 -4.07 -0.29
C ARG A 265 -28.56 -5.03 -1.45
N ARG A 266 -28.19 -4.66 -2.67
CA ARG A 266 -28.37 -5.50 -3.88
C ARG A 266 -27.45 -6.72 -3.87
N TYR A 267 -26.27 -6.60 -3.26
CA TYR A 267 -25.22 -7.61 -3.34
C TYR A 267 -25.05 -8.39 -2.03
N ASP A 268 -24.90 -9.70 -2.16
CA ASP A 268 -24.60 -10.60 -1.04
C ASP A 268 -23.08 -10.60 -0.74
N VAL A 269 -22.68 -9.94 0.33
CA VAL A 269 -21.29 -9.91 0.82
C VAL A 269 -21.04 -10.90 1.95
N SER A 270 -21.97 -11.79 2.27
CA SER A 270 -21.89 -12.73 3.40
C SER A 270 -20.79 -13.77 3.28
N SER A 271 -20.19 -13.93 2.09
CA SER A 271 -19.03 -14.80 1.89
C SER A 271 -17.75 -14.26 2.53
N MET A 272 -17.65 -12.93 2.79
CA MET A 272 -16.46 -12.32 3.39
C MET A 272 -16.22 -12.84 4.80
N LYS A 273 -14.99 -13.35 5.04
CA LYS A 273 -14.54 -13.83 6.35
C LYS A 273 -13.44 -12.92 6.94
N THR A 274 -12.69 -12.26 6.08
CA THR A 274 -11.67 -11.30 6.48
C THR A 274 -11.47 -10.22 5.40
N ALA A 275 -11.77 -8.98 5.76
CA ALA A 275 -11.51 -7.79 4.97
C ALA A 275 -10.40 -7.00 5.65
N ILE A 276 -9.17 -7.15 5.15
CA ILE A 276 -7.97 -6.59 5.76
C ILE A 276 -7.81 -5.15 5.27
N HIS A 277 -7.66 -4.19 6.18
CA HIS A 277 -7.30 -2.83 5.77
C HIS A 277 -6.01 -2.33 6.41
N ALA A 278 -5.35 -1.41 5.74
CA ALA A 278 -4.11 -0.78 6.15
C ALA A 278 -3.80 0.47 5.32
N ALA A 279 -2.56 0.91 5.33
CA ALA A 279 -1.96 1.98 4.54
C ALA A 279 -2.28 3.41 4.99
N ALA A 280 -3.40 3.64 5.64
CA ALA A 280 -3.81 4.93 6.22
C ALA A 280 -4.65 4.70 7.48
N PRO A 281 -4.73 5.68 8.39
CA PRO A 281 -5.68 5.64 9.49
C PRO A 281 -7.12 5.52 8.99
N CYS A 282 -7.91 4.65 9.63
CA CYS A 282 -9.33 4.48 9.31
C CYS A 282 -10.17 5.26 10.33
N PRO A 283 -11.01 6.22 9.90
CA PRO A 283 -11.89 6.94 10.81
C PRO A 283 -12.79 5.97 11.58
N LEU A 284 -12.90 6.16 12.91
CA LEU A 284 -13.66 5.26 13.77
C LEU A 284 -15.11 5.02 13.28
N PRO A 285 -15.87 6.07 12.87
CA PRO A 285 -17.22 5.88 12.37
C PRO A 285 -17.26 5.05 11.07
N VAL A 286 -16.27 5.22 10.19
CA VAL A 286 -16.16 4.47 8.94
C VAL A 286 -15.95 2.99 9.21
N LYS A 287 -14.98 2.65 10.07
CA LYS A 287 -14.71 1.26 10.43
C LYS A 287 -15.89 0.62 11.16
N GLN A 288 -16.54 1.36 12.07
CA GLN A 288 -17.73 0.88 12.76
C GLN A 288 -18.87 0.59 11.76
N ALA A 289 -19.16 1.53 10.84
CA ALA A 289 -20.21 1.33 9.83
C ALA A 289 -19.92 0.16 8.91
N MET A 290 -18.66 -0.10 8.56
CA MET A 290 -18.28 -1.29 7.80
C MET A 290 -18.51 -2.58 8.60
N ILE A 291 -18.18 -2.59 9.89
CA ILE A 291 -18.44 -3.74 10.78
C ILE A 291 -19.95 -3.97 10.93
N ASP A 292 -20.74 -2.91 11.07
CA ASP A 292 -22.20 -3.00 11.18
C ASP A 292 -22.83 -3.57 9.89
N TRP A 293 -22.21 -3.30 8.73
CA TRP A 293 -22.70 -3.79 7.43
C TRP A 293 -22.18 -5.19 7.08
N TRP A 294 -20.83 -5.41 7.16
CA TRP A 294 -20.22 -6.67 6.72
C TRP A 294 -20.05 -7.69 7.85
N GLY A 295 -20.30 -7.29 9.10
CA GLY A 295 -20.01 -8.07 10.29
C GLY A 295 -18.59 -7.85 10.81
N PRO A 296 -18.19 -8.57 11.89
CA PRO A 296 -16.89 -8.42 12.54
C PRO A 296 -15.76 -9.09 11.76
N VAL A 297 -15.64 -8.74 10.47
CA VAL A 297 -14.64 -9.26 9.53
C VAL A 297 -13.65 -8.19 9.06
N ILE A 298 -13.77 -6.95 9.56
CA ILE A 298 -12.94 -5.81 9.18
C ILE A 298 -11.69 -5.80 10.04
N ASP A 299 -10.68 -6.53 9.62
CA ASP A 299 -9.41 -6.68 10.31
C ASP A 299 -8.43 -5.57 9.87
N GLU A 300 -7.50 -5.21 10.73
CA GLU A 300 -6.54 -4.14 10.47
C GLU A 300 -5.12 -4.58 10.79
N TYR A 301 -4.17 -4.04 10.01
CA TYR A 301 -2.76 -4.09 10.39
C TYR A 301 -2.09 -2.74 10.14
N TYR A 302 -1.00 -2.49 10.87
CA TYR A 302 -0.08 -1.40 10.63
C TYR A 302 1.32 -1.95 10.34
N ALA A 303 1.89 -1.54 9.23
CA ALA A 303 3.25 -1.85 8.81
C ALA A 303 3.73 -0.85 7.76
N GLY A 304 5.04 -0.73 7.57
CA GLY A 304 5.64 0.02 6.49
C GLY A 304 6.18 -0.86 5.35
N THR A 305 6.45 -0.21 4.22
CA THR A 305 7.16 -0.84 3.09
C THR A 305 8.53 -1.36 3.53
N GLU A 306 9.14 -0.71 4.49
CA GLU A 306 10.41 -1.03 5.12
C GLU A 306 10.40 -2.41 5.81
N GLY A 307 9.24 -2.86 6.29
CA GLY A 307 9.11 -4.14 6.97
C GLY A 307 9.83 -4.18 8.31
N ASN A 308 9.90 -3.03 8.97
CA ASN A 308 10.56 -2.88 10.28
C ASN A 308 9.77 -3.44 11.45
N GLY A 309 8.46 -3.68 11.26
CA GLY A 309 7.56 -4.25 12.26
C GLY A 309 6.16 -4.39 11.72
N PHE A 310 5.33 -5.09 12.45
CA PHE A 310 3.95 -5.39 12.08
C PHE A 310 3.08 -5.44 13.33
N THR A 311 1.97 -4.68 13.34
CA THR A 311 0.91 -4.86 14.32
C THR A 311 -0.36 -5.30 13.63
N ALA A 312 -1.23 -6.04 14.30
CA ALA A 312 -2.54 -6.38 13.75
C ALA A 312 -3.59 -6.52 14.84
N ILE A 313 -4.85 -6.35 14.45
CA ILE A 313 -6.03 -6.47 15.31
C ILE A 313 -7.19 -7.07 14.52
N LYS A 314 -7.88 -8.01 15.16
CA LYS A 314 -9.13 -8.54 14.65
C LYS A 314 -10.28 -7.61 14.95
N ALA A 315 -11.31 -7.62 14.09
CA ALA A 315 -12.50 -6.79 14.27
C ALA A 315 -13.15 -6.95 15.66
N ALA A 316 -13.23 -8.16 16.19
CA ALA A 316 -13.78 -8.44 17.51
C ALA A 316 -12.98 -7.79 18.65
N GLU A 317 -11.65 -7.77 18.56
CA GLU A 317 -10.77 -7.07 19.51
C GLU A 317 -10.88 -5.55 19.34
N TRP A 318 -10.97 -5.07 18.09
CA TRP A 318 -11.09 -3.65 17.79
C TRP A 318 -12.37 -3.04 18.39
N LEU A 319 -13.47 -3.76 18.42
CA LEU A 319 -14.72 -3.32 19.06
C LEU A 319 -14.54 -3.01 20.55
N GLN A 320 -13.58 -3.66 21.20
CA GLN A 320 -13.22 -3.43 22.61
C GLN A 320 -12.15 -2.34 22.77
N ARG A 321 -11.33 -2.10 21.72
CA ARG A 321 -10.19 -1.16 21.72
C ARG A 321 -10.24 -0.26 20.48
N ARG A 322 -11.33 0.50 20.36
CA ARG A 322 -11.59 1.36 19.21
C ARG A 322 -10.44 2.34 18.98
N GLY A 323 -9.94 2.38 17.75
CA GLY A 323 -8.84 3.25 17.34
C GLY A 323 -7.47 2.61 17.42
N SER A 324 -7.35 1.42 18.01
CA SER A 324 -6.09 0.69 18.00
C SER A 324 -5.82 0.07 16.64
N VAL A 325 -4.55 0.07 16.24
CA VAL A 325 -4.01 -0.67 15.08
C VAL A 325 -3.42 -2.03 15.47
N GLY A 326 -3.70 -2.48 16.69
CA GLY A 326 -3.34 -3.79 17.20
C GLY A 326 -2.05 -3.85 18.01
N ARG A 327 -1.61 -5.08 18.24
CA ARG A 327 -0.36 -5.40 18.94
C ARG A 327 0.70 -5.88 17.97
N ALA A 328 1.96 -5.77 18.37
CA ALA A 328 3.06 -6.36 17.61
C ALA A 328 2.84 -7.87 17.41
N ILE A 329 3.06 -8.34 16.19
CA ILE A 329 2.95 -9.75 15.79
C ILE A 329 4.27 -10.18 15.15
N GLY A 330 4.63 -11.43 15.38
CA GLY A 330 5.89 -11.99 14.93
C GLY A 330 7.01 -11.74 15.96
N GLU A 331 8.23 -11.60 15.48
CA GLU A 331 9.42 -11.50 16.34
C GLU A 331 9.81 -10.05 16.68
N ALA A 332 9.24 -9.07 15.95
CA ALA A 332 9.55 -7.67 16.21
C ALA A 332 8.87 -7.17 17.49
N THR A 333 9.61 -6.47 18.34
CA THR A 333 9.05 -5.78 19.51
C THR A 333 8.72 -4.32 19.20
N LEU A 334 7.65 -3.81 19.81
CA LEU A 334 7.15 -2.46 19.67
C LEU A 334 7.55 -1.62 20.87
N HIS A 335 8.05 -0.40 20.62
CA HIS A 335 8.51 0.53 21.65
C HIS A 335 7.99 1.94 21.34
N ILE A 336 7.58 2.68 22.37
CA ILE A 336 7.24 4.11 22.27
C ILE A 336 8.32 4.88 22.98
N CYS A 337 8.97 5.82 22.32
CA CYS A 337 10.12 6.54 22.85
C CYS A 337 9.95 8.06 22.77
N ASP A 338 10.61 8.75 23.69
CA ASP A 338 10.83 10.19 23.64
C ASP A 338 11.85 10.59 22.54
N GLU A 339 12.17 11.88 22.42
CA GLU A 339 13.12 12.40 21.44
C GLU A 339 14.57 11.93 21.71
N ASP A 340 14.90 11.60 22.95
CA ASP A 340 16.20 11.05 23.35
C ASP A 340 16.29 9.53 23.16
N GLY A 341 15.21 8.88 22.72
CA GLY A 341 15.10 7.46 22.50
C GLY A 341 14.93 6.66 23.79
N ASN A 342 14.48 7.27 24.88
CA ASN A 342 14.11 6.54 26.10
C ASN A 342 12.68 6.01 25.97
N GLU A 343 12.44 4.80 26.44
CA GLU A 343 11.13 4.18 26.41
C GLU A 343 10.17 4.88 27.36
N LEU A 344 8.95 5.13 26.88
CA LEU A 344 7.88 5.80 27.62
C LEU A 344 6.89 4.79 28.23
N PRO A 345 6.29 5.10 29.37
CA PRO A 345 5.28 4.24 29.98
C PRO A 345 3.99 4.20 29.12
N PRO A 346 3.14 3.16 29.30
CA PRO A 346 1.84 3.09 28.64
C PRO A 346 1.03 4.39 28.77
N ARG A 347 0.19 4.68 27.76
CA ARG A 347 -0.63 5.88 27.62
C ARG A 347 0.15 7.20 27.50
N THR A 348 1.45 7.11 27.25
CA THR A 348 2.29 8.28 26.96
C THR A 348 2.61 8.31 25.49
N GLU A 349 2.31 9.44 24.84
CA GLU A 349 2.57 9.62 23.41
C GLU A 349 4.06 9.83 23.14
N GLY A 350 4.56 9.18 22.09
CA GLY A 350 5.93 9.29 21.62
C GLY A 350 6.12 8.71 20.23
N MET A 351 7.37 8.66 19.80
CA MET A 351 7.73 8.06 18.52
C MET A 351 7.60 6.53 18.57
N VAL A 352 6.99 5.97 17.52
CA VAL A 352 6.82 4.53 17.36
C VAL A 352 8.08 3.92 16.79
N PHE A 353 8.66 2.97 17.51
CA PHE A 353 9.82 2.19 17.07
C PHE A 353 9.53 0.70 17.09
N PHE A 354 10.22 -0.01 16.20
CA PHE A 354 10.27 -1.47 16.22
C PHE A 354 11.72 -1.94 16.31
N ASN A 355 11.91 -3.04 17.03
CA ASN A 355 13.15 -3.81 17.05
C ASN A 355 12.93 -5.09 16.21
N PRO A 356 13.16 -5.06 14.90
CA PRO A 356 13.00 -6.24 14.06
C PRO A 356 14.17 -7.21 14.22
N PRO A 357 13.97 -8.51 14.04
CA PRO A 357 15.06 -9.49 14.01
C PRO A 357 16.01 -9.27 12.83
N ARG A 358 15.54 -8.65 11.76
CA ARG A 358 16.31 -8.31 10.54
C ARG A 358 16.00 -6.88 10.13
N SER A 359 17.03 -6.10 9.94
CA SER A 359 16.94 -4.68 9.64
C SER A 359 16.90 -4.43 8.13
N PHE A 360 16.11 -3.45 7.68
CA PHE A 360 16.12 -2.94 6.31
C PHE A 360 17.21 -1.86 6.13
N GLU A 361 17.47 -1.51 4.87
CA GLU A 361 18.31 -0.37 4.51
C GLU A 361 17.63 0.42 3.38
N TYR A 362 17.83 1.74 3.39
CA TYR A 362 17.49 2.56 2.23
C TYR A 362 18.64 2.47 1.22
N HIS A 363 18.32 2.03 0.02
CA HIS A 363 19.29 1.84 -1.06
C HIS A 363 19.98 3.16 -1.39
N ASN A 364 21.30 3.12 -1.48
CA ASN A 364 22.16 4.28 -1.75
C ASN A 364 22.00 5.46 -0.76
N ASP A 365 21.35 5.26 0.40
CA ASP A 365 21.13 6.32 1.38
C ASP A 365 21.44 5.85 2.82
N PRO A 366 22.74 5.65 3.15
CA PRO A 366 23.16 5.22 4.48
C PRO A 366 22.84 6.27 5.56
N ALA A 367 22.84 7.55 5.21
CA ALA A 367 22.49 8.62 6.15
C ALA A 367 21.02 8.48 6.59
N LYS A 368 20.10 8.29 5.64
CA LYS A 368 18.69 8.08 5.95
C LYS A 368 18.44 6.77 6.69
N THR A 369 19.20 5.73 6.38
CA THR A 369 19.16 4.47 7.12
C THR A 369 19.54 4.70 8.59
N ALA A 370 20.59 5.46 8.85
CA ALA A 370 20.99 5.81 10.22
C ALA A 370 19.95 6.70 10.93
N GLU A 371 19.42 7.72 10.26
CA GLU A 371 18.35 8.58 10.80
C GLU A 371 17.07 7.82 11.17
N SER A 372 16.79 6.70 10.53
CA SER A 372 15.62 5.86 10.84
C SER A 372 15.77 5.05 12.12
N ARG A 373 16.90 5.16 12.84
CA ARG A 373 17.22 4.37 14.03
C ARG A 373 17.52 5.23 15.24
N ASN A 374 17.12 4.77 16.41
CA ASN A 374 17.49 5.38 17.67
C ASN A 374 18.80 4.77 18.22
N LYS A 375 19.22 5.24 19.41
CA LYS A 375 20.43 4.77 20.12
C LYS A 375 20.46 3.26 20.44
N HIS A 376 19.30 2.59 20.43
CA HIS A 376 19.19 1.15 20.64
C HIS A 376 19.22 0.35 19.33
N GLY A 377 19.29 1.01 18.16
CA GLY A 377 19.21 0.40 16.86
C GLY A 377 17.76 0.08 16.41
N TRP A 378 16.75 0.46 17.22
CA TRP A 378 15.34 0.30 16.85
C TRP A 378 14.97 1.26 15.73
N SER A 379 14.14 0.80 14.81
CA SER A 379 13.79 1.58 13.61
C SER A 379 12.40 2.21 13.72
N THR A 380 12.25 3.41 13.14
CA THR A 380 11.00 4.15 13.06
C THR A 380 10.65 4.54 11.63
N LEU A 381 9.37 4.69 11.35
CA LEU A 381 8.83 5.29 10.12
C LEU A 381 8.45 6.78 10.31
N GLY A 382 8.68 7.32 11.51
CA GLY A 382 8.31 8.68 11.87
C GLY A 382 6.85 8.82 12.31
N ASP A 383 6.18 7.73 12.62
CA ASP A 383 4.83 7.74 13.16
C ASP A 383 4.87 7.99 14.67
N VAL A 384 3.87 8.72 15.18
CA VAL A 384 3.67 9.04 16.60
C VAL A 384 2.46 8.28 17.11
N GLY A 385 2.54 7.78 18.35
CA GLY A 385 1.46 7.03 18.95
C GLY A 385 1.78 6.66 20.40
N TRP A 386 0.93 5.85 20.98
CA TRP A 386 1.05 5.33 22.33
C TRP A 386 0.52 3.90 22.42
N VAL A 387 0.94 3.16 23.45
CA VAL A 387 0.41 1.82 23.73
C VAL A 387 -0.42 1.85 25.00
N ASP A 388 -1.45 0.99 25.08
CA ASP A 388 -2.14 0.72 26.35
C ASP A 388 -1.37 -0.30 27.22
N GLU A 389 -1.91 -0.62 28.38
CA GLU A 389 -1.31 -1.56 29.34
C GLU A 389 -1.21 -2.99 28.79
N ASP A 390 -2.02 -3.33 27.80
CA ASP A 390 -2.03 -4.63 27.13
C ASP A 390 -1.15 -4.64 25.86
N GLY A 391 -0.46 -3.53 25.55
CA GLY A 391 0.46 -3.38 24.40
C GLY A 391 -0.24 -3.11 23.07
N TYR A 392 -1.50 -2.67 23.06
CA TYR A 392 -2.18 -2.24 21.85
C TYR A 392 -1.73 -0.86 21.45
N LEU A 393 -1.31 -0.70 20.18
CA LEU A 393 -0.85 0.56 19.58
C LEU A 393 -2.03 1.41 19.14
N PHE A 394 -1.97 2.69 19.45
CA PHE A 394 -2.85 3.75 18.96
C PHE A 394 -1.99 4.79 18.25
N LEU A 395 -2.21 4.97 16.94
CA LEU A 395 -1.50 5.97 16.15
C LEU A 395 -2.19 7.33 16.28
N THR A 396 -1.40 8.38 16.48
CA THR A 396 -1.88 9.76 16.51
C THR A 396 -1.71 10.42 15.16
N ASP A 397 -0.48 10.52 14.63
CA ASP A 397 -0.16 11.06 13.29
C ASP A 397 1.31 10.78 12.95
N ARG A 398 1.81 11.41 11.88
CA ARG A 398 3.24 11.48 11.56
C ARG A 398 3.85 12.78 12.08
N LYS A 399 5.03 12.68 12.71
CA LYS A 399 5.78 13.86 13.19
C LYS A 399 5.95 14.92 12.08
N SER A 400 6.15 14.48 10.83
CA SER A 400 6.33 15.37 9.67
C SER A 400 5.09 16.15 9.21
N PHE A 401 3.90 15.78 9.69
CA PHE A 401 2.62 16.43 9.34
C PHE A 401 2.03 17.26 10.46
N MET A 402 2.59 17.14 11.66
CA MET A 402 2.15 17.92 12.83
C MET A 402 2.20 19.42 12.52
N ILE A 403 1.11 20.12 12.83
CA ILE A 403 0.96 21.56 12.67
C ILE A 403 1.28 22.20 14.02
N ILE A 404 2.16 23.19 14.04
CA ILE A 404 2.49 23.91 15.25
C ILE A 404 1.84 25.29 15.17
N SER A 405 0.70 25.45 15.85
CA SER A 405 -0.07 26.70 15.83
C SER A 405 -0.11 27.32 17.22
N GLY A 406 0.51 28.49 17.37
CA GLY A 406 0.58 29.19 18.66
C GLY A 406 1.22 28.34 19.78
N GLY A 407 2.18 27.52 19.46
CA GLY A 407 2.85 26.59 20.39
C GLY A 407 2.04 25.33 20.73
N VAL A 408 0.90 25.12 20.09
CA VAL A 408 0.09 23.91 20.25
C VAL A 408 0.36 22.93 19.12
N ASN A 409 0.69 21.69 19.46
CA ASN A 409 0.81 20.61 18.50
C ASN A 409 -0.58 20.13 18.06
N ILE A 410 -0.88 20.26 16.78
CA ILE A 410 -2.15 19.84 16.18
C ILE A 410 -1.87 18.74 15.19
N TYR A 411 -2.57 17.62 15.35
CA TYR A 411 -2.46 16.48 14.47
C TYR A 411 -3.55 16.52 13.40
N PRO A 412 -3.20 16.74 12.13
CA PRO A 412 -4.14 16.83 11.01
C PRO A 412 -5.13 15.68 10.92
N GLN A 413 -4.70 14.46 11.27
CA GLN A 413 -5.49 13.26 11.12
C GLN A 413 -6.81 13.27 11.92
N GLU A 414 -6.80 13.88 13.10
CA GLU A 414 -8.03 14.01 13.91
C GLU A 414 -9.09 14.86 13.18
N ILE A 415 -8.64 15.93 12.53
CA ILE A 415 -9.51 16.85 11.79
C ILE A 415 -10.01 16.19 10.51
N GLU A 416 -9.13 15.48 9.79
CA GLU A 416 -9.48 14.72 8.58
C GLU A 416 -10.50 13.63 8.87
N ASN A 417 -10.30 12.87 9.96
CA ASN A 417 -11.21 11.82 10.40
C ASN A 417 -12.60 12.36 10.70
N HIS A 418 -12.70 13.59 11.21
CA HIS A 418 -13.97 14.24 11.48
C HIS A 418 -14.63 14.77 10.20
N LEU A 419 -13.89 15.52 9.38
CA LEU A 419 -14.41 16.13 8.16
C LEU A 419 -14.87 15.12 7.10
N VAL A 420 -14.19 13.98 6.95
CA VAL A 420 -14.56 12.96 5.96
C VAL A 420 -15.90 12.30 6.24
N THR A 421 -16.40 12.39 7.48
CA THR A 421 -17.73 11.87 7.85
C THR A 421 -18.88 12.80 7.41
N HIS A 422 -18.59 14.03 7.01
CA HIS A 422 -19.60 14.95 6.54
C HIS A 422 -20.18 14.50 5.18
N PRO A 423 -21.53 14.54 4.99
CA PRO A 423 -22.16 14.06 3.74
C PRO A 423 -21.65 14.74 2.47
N ALA A 424 -21.32 16.03 2.53
CA ALA A 424 -20.85 16.82 1.40
C ALA A 424 -19.35 16.60 1.06
N VAL A 425 -18.58 15.89 1.88
CA VAL A 425 -17.12 15.70 1.71
C VAL A 425 -16.83 14.36 1.09
N ALA A 426 -16.31 14.34 -0.13
CA ALA A 426 -15.83 13.11 -0.77
C ALA A 426 -14.46 12.70 -0.21
N ASP A 427 -13.58 13.68 -0.01
CA ASP A 427 -12.24 13.48 0.52
C ASP A 427 -11.72 14.76 1.16
N VAL A 428 -10.70 14.65 2.03
CA VAL A 428 -10.14 15.78 2.78
C VAL A 428 -8.65 15.60 3.06
N ALA A 429 -7.93 16.72 3.02
CA ALA A 429 -6.57 16.86 3.49
C ALA A 429 -6.47 18.04 4.44
N VAL A 430 -5.75 17.88 5.54
CA VAL A 430 -5.46 18.97 6.47
C VAL A 430 -3.96 19.18 6.55
N VAL A 431 -3.55 20.45 6.38
CA VAL A 431 -2.13 20.85 6.38
C VAL A 431 -1.92 22.16 7.16
N GLY A 432 -0.70 22.37 7.65
CA GLY A 432 -0.26 23.65 8.18
C GLY A 432 0.09 24.62 7.05
N ALA A 433 -0.43 25.83 7.12
CA ALA A 433 -0.03 26.94 6.27
C ALA A 433 0.58 28.06 7.12
N PRO A 434 1.48 28.92 6.55
CA PRO A 434 2.07 30.02 7.30
C PRO A 434 1.02 30.95 7.90
N HIS A 435 1.29 31.47 9.11
CA HIS A 435 0.50 32.46 9.78
C HIS A 435 1.41 33.36 10.61
N ASP A 436 1.28 34.70 10.41
CA ASP A 436 2.22 35.69 10.94
C ASP A 436 2.36 35.67 12.48
N GLU A 437 1.27 35.43 13.20
CA GLU A 437 1.27 35.44 14.67
C GLU A 437 1.41 34.05 15.30
N MET A 438 0.87 33.01 14.62
CA MET A 438 0.76 31.66 15.19
C MET A 438 1.83 30.70 14.67
N GLY A 439 2.68 31.15 13.75
CA GLY A 439 3.62 30.30 13.01
C GLY A 439 2.91 29.51 11.92
N GLU A 440 2.03 28.60 12.29
CA GLU A 440 1.17 27.86 11.36
C GLU A 440 -0.31 28.03 11.69
N GLN A 441 -1.16 27.91 10.67
CA GLN A 441 -2.60 27.78 10.79
C GLN A 441 -3.11 26.50 10.15
N VAL A 442 -4.22 26.00 10.68
CA VAL A 442 -4.87 24.80 10.13
C VAL A 442 -5.64 25.18 8.86
N VAL A 443 -5.32 24.51 7.76
CA VAL A 443 -6.05 24.62 6.48
C VAL A 443 -6.60 23.25 6.11
N ALA A 444 -7.92 23.19 5.83
CA ALA A 444 -8.55 22.01 5.27
C ALA A 444 -8.74 22.19 3.76
N VAL A 445 -8.30 21.20 2.98
CA VAL A 445 -8.50 21.14 1.54
C VAL A 445 -9.51 20.04 1.26
N ILE A 446 -10.66 20.40 0.73
CA ILE A 446 -11.84 19.55 0.60
C ILE A 446 -12.08 19.20 -0.87
N GLN A 447 -12.29 17.93 -1.13
CA GLN A 447 -12.91 17.45 -2.37
C GLN A 447 -14.40 17.23 -2.09
N PRO A 448 -15.32 18.02 -2.66
CA PRO A 448 -16.75 17.83 -2.46
C PRO A 448 -17.26 16.56 -3.15
N VAL A 449 -18.38 16.02 -2.68
CA VAL A 449 -19.11 14.94 -3.40
C VAL A 449 -19.63 15.49 -4.73
N PRO A 450 -19.68 14.68 -5.80
CA PRO A 450 -20.26 15.11 -7.08
C PRO A 450 -21.67 15.69 -6.89
N GLY A 451 -21.90 16.86 -7.48
CA GLY A 451 -23.17 17.59 -7.40
C GLY A 451 -23.28 18.58 -6.22
N VAL A 452 -22.31 18.60 -5.32
CA VAL A 452 -22.21 19.63 -4.24
C VAL A 452 -21.37 20.79 -4.74
N ALA A 453 -21.94 22.00 -4.74
CA ALA A 453 -21.24 23.19 -5.18
C ALA A 453 -20.23 23.65 -4.11
N PRO A 454 -18.94 23.83 -4.46
CA PRO A 454 -17.97 24.43 -3.56
C PRO A 454 -18.26 25.92 -3.39
N GLY A 455 -18.04 26.47 -2.18
CA GLY A 455 -18.23 27.90 -1.94
C GLY A 455 -18.21 28.26 -0.46
N PRO A 456 -18.39 29.58 -0.16
CA PRO A 456 -18.36 30.08 1.22
C PRO A 456 -19.41 29.41 2.12
N GLU A 457 -20.60 29.13 1.60
CA GLU A 457 -21.68 28.50 2.36
C GLU A 457 -21.29 27.11 2.85
N LEU A 458 -20.71 26.28 1.96
CA LEU A 458 -20.19 24.97 2.35
C LEU A 458 -18.99 25.07 3.30
N ALA A 459 -18.12 26.07 3.14
CA ALA A 459 -17.00 26.30 4.06
C ALA A 459 -17.48 26.65 5.47
N ASP A 460 -18.52 27.49 5.60
CA ASP A 460 -19.13 27.84 6.86
C ASP A 460 -19.81 26.63 7.53
N GLU A 461 -20.53 25.82 6.73
CA GLU A 461 -21.15 24.55 7.18
C GLU A 461 -20.10 23.59 7.74
N LEU A 462 -19.01 23.35 7.00
CA LEU A 462 -17.92 22.47 7.43
C LEU A 462 -17.17 23.01 8.66
N THR A 463 -17.01 24.34 8.75
CA THR A 463 -16.44 24.98 9.93
C THR A 463 -17.33 24.78 11.15
N ALA A 464 -18.65 24.94 10.99
CA ALA A 464 -19.63 24.70 12.05
C ALA A 464 -19.64 23.21 12.45
N TRP A 465 -19.53 22.30 11.48
CA TRP A 465 -19.38 20.87 11.73
C TRP A 465 -18.14 20.55 12.59
N CYS A 466 -16.99 21.13 12.26
CA CYS A 466 -15.78 20.96 13.06
C CYS A 466 -15.96 21.45 14.51
N ARG A 467 -16.61 22.58 14.71
CA ARG A 467 -16.84 23.16 16.04
C ARG A 467 -17.73 22.33 16.95
N GLN A 468 -18.50 21.41 16.42
CA GLN A 468 -19.34 20.51 17.24
C GLN A 468 -18.50 19.49 18.03
N SER A 469 -17.32 19.14 17.55
CA SER A 469 -16.51 18.04 18.12
C SER A 469 -15.04 18.39 18.35
N LEU A 470 -14.53 19.45 17.70
CA LEU A 470 -13.14 19.86 17.79
C LEU A 470 -12.98 21.18 18.55
N SER A 471 -11.87 21.30 19.28
CA SER A 471 -11.53 22.58 19.93
C SER A 471 -11.25 23.69 18.91
N GLY A 472 -11.36 24.95 19.32
CA GLY A 472 -11.17 26.08 18.42
C GLY A 472 -9.81 26.15 17.75
N VAL A 473 -8.75 25.67 18.42
CA VAL A 473 -7.38 25.61 17.83
C VAL A 473 -7.25 24.56 16.74
N LYS A 474 -8.06 23.49 16.77
CA LYS A 474 -8.10 22.41 15.79
C LYS A 474 -9.09 22.70 14.65
N THR A 475 -10.00 23.65 14.82
CA THR A 475 -10.94 24.04 13.76
C THR A 475 -10.18 24.73 12.63
N PRO A 476 -10.33 24.27 11.36
CA PRO A 476 -9.68 24.93 10.24
C PRO A 476 -10.02 26.42 10.17
N ARG A 477 -9.00 27.25 10.04
CA ARG A 477 -9.15 28.70 9.84
C ARG A 477 -9.42 29.06 8.38
N ARG A 478 -9.08 28.13 7.49
CA ARG A 478 -9.30 28.25 6.05
C ARG A 478 -9.74 26.91 5.49
N ILE A 479 -10.74 26.93 4.62
CA ILE A 479 -11.20 25.78 3.85
C ILE A 479 -11.08 26.12 2.38
N ASP A 480 -10.30 25.33 1.65
CA ASP A 480 -10.14 25.42 0.21
C ASP A 480 -10.78 24.20 -0.45
N PHE A 481 -11.27 24.38 -1.67
CA PHE A 481 -11.90 23.30 -2.43
C PHE A 481 -11.06 22.92 -3.66
N VAL A 482 -11.05 21.62 -3.97
CA VAL A 482 -10.37 21.04 -5.13
C VAL A 482 -11.27 20.02 -5.82
N GLU A 483 -11.08 19.82 -7.11
CA GLU A 483 -11.79 18.76 -7.85
C GLU A 483 -11.33 17.38 -7.42
N GLU A 484 -10.01 17.19 -7.20
CA GLU A 484 -9.41 15.94 -6.76
C GLU A 484 -8.19 16.21 -5.87
N LEU A 485 -8.10 15.44 -4.77
CA LEU A 485 -6.93 15.47 -3.91
C LEU A 485 -5.82 14.58 -4.47
N PRO A 486 -4.55 15.02 -4.41
CA PRO A 486 -3.42 14.21 -4.86
C PRO A 486 -3.25 13.00 -3.93
N ARG A 487 -3.73 11.85 -4.37
CA ARG A 487 -3.55 10.58 -3.68
C ARG A 487 -2.67 9.63 -4.45
N HIS A 488 -1.86 8.91 -3.70
CA HIS A 488 -1.21 7.72 -4.17
C HIS A 488 -2.27 6.65 -4.46
N ALA A 489 -2.01 5.74 -5.39
CA ALA A 489 -2.99 4.71 -5.74
C ALA A 489 -3.30 3.72 -4.59
N THR A 490 -2.49 3.68 -3.52
CA THR A 490 -2.82 3.03 -2.24
C THR A 490 -3.82 3.80 -1.39
N GLY A 491 -4.36 4.90 -1.88
CA GLY A 491 -5.18 5.81 -1.09
C GLY A 491 -4.39 6.77 -0.20
N LYS A 492 -3.06 6.64 -0.08
CA LYS A 492 -2.24 7.53 0.73
C LYS A 492 -2.19 8.93 0.13
N LEU A 493 -2.51 9.93 0.95
CA LEU A 493 -2.54 11.34 0.57
C LEU A 493 -1.12 11.89 0.42
N TYR A 494 -0.86 12.62 -0.67
CA TYR A 494 0.38 13.38 -0.86
C TYR A 494 0.31 14.75 -0.15
N LYS A 495 0.21 14.73 1.19
CA LYS A 495 0.10 15.94 2.01
C LYS A 495 1.17 16.99 1.70
N ARG A 496 2.38 16.55 1.34
CA ARG A 496 3.47 17.46 0.98
C ARG A 496 3.11 18.32 -0.24
N LEU A 497 2.57 17.73 -1.30
CA LEU A 497 2.19 18.48 -2.51
C LEU A 497 1.11 19.52 -2.21
N ILE A 498 0.23 19.24 -1.25
CA ILE A 498 -0.79 20.16 -0.80
C ILE A 498 -0.16 21.28 0.05
N ARG A 499 0.68 20.90 1.02
CA ARG A 499 1.39 21.86 1.89
C ARG A 499 2.26 22.81 1.10
N ASP A 500 3.03 22.30 0.12
CA ASP A 500 3.95 23.11 -0.71
C ASP A 500 3.24 24.24 -1.48
N ARG A 501 1.93 24.12 -1.76
CA ARG A 501 1.12 25.19 -2.37
C ARG A 501 0.99 26.41 -1.46
N TYR A 502 1.00 26.23 -0.14
CA TYR A 502 0.87 27.29 0.86
C TYR A 502 2.21 27.87 1.30
N TRP A 503 3.29 27.08 1.22
CA TRP A 503 4.60 27.46 1.73
C TRP A 503 5.53 28.07 0.67
N GLY A 504 5.22 27.94 -0.62
CA GLY A 504 6.15 28.34 -1.68
C GLY A 504 7.47 27.52 -1.66
N LYS A 505 8.22 27.52 -2.75
CA LYS A 505 9.49 26.76 -2.85
C LYS A 505 10.63 27.28 -1.95
N GLU A 506 10.51 28.44 -1.33
CA GLU A 506 11.60 29.14 -0.63
C GLU A 506 11.46 29.26 0.89
N SER A 507 10.32 28.90 1.48
CA SER A 507 10.09 29.05 2.91
C SER A 507 9.98 27.72 3.66
N ARG A 508 11.06 26.96 3.69
CA ARG A 508 11.25 25.93 4.73
C ARG A 508 11.93 26.59 5.93
N ILE A 509 11.15 26.94 6.95
CA ILE A 509 11.69 26.98 8.30
C ILE A 509 11.66 25.53 8.78
N VAL A 510 12.84 24.98 9.04
CA VAL A 510 13.08 23.61 9.52
C VAL A 510 12.60 23.50 10.94
#